data_136106f30614ed44e8fd872e62ab3884
#
_entry.id   136106f30614ed44e8fd872e62ab3884
#
_cell.length_a   1.000
_cell.length_b   1.000
_cell.length_c   1.000
_cell.angle_alpha   90.00
_cell.angle_beta   90.00
_cell.angle_gamma   90.00
#
_symmetry.space_group_name_H-M   'P 1'
#
loop_
_entity.id
_entity.type
_entity.pdbx_description
1 polymer ?
#
loop_
_entity_poly.entity_id
_entity_poly.type
_entity_poly.pdbx_seq_one_letter_code
_entity_poly.pdbx_strand_id
1 'polypeptide(L)'
;MTARPPLILVSLLCPATRVTGEVPPQEYAFGFQLYQEDDDRIRVEAEYLRARIEADADTAFRVQYLRDAITGATPTGALPGSVQPFFAEIDDVRRGILGAVSRQFGDHRAEIEFSRSEEDDYISRGFALTDTLELNQKNTTLRMGLNYLDDTVLVPGLGEREKRTYDGFIGVSQLLGPDTVVSANLTLGHAEGYLNDPYKVVQRTSFITLPDGTGGTIEIPVVNVYRENRPDSRFRQVLQFGARHYFEPVDAALDATLRLSNDSFGIFSQTLQIEWRQAIGTKFEAVPFLRYYNQNEADFFTNTIDGFPGTPSADPNGSGPNYSADYRLSSFDAISGGLRLSYRITANFSATAAYERYVMNGTGGAAGRAPDAAYASADIWTFGVQATF
;
A
#
# COMPACT_ATOMS: atom_id res chain seq x y z
N MET A 1 9.28 7.60 -2.46
CA MET A 1 8.07 6.89 -1.98
C MET A 1 8.35 5.40 -1.99
N THR A 2 8.64 4.83 -0.84
CA THR A 2 8.71 3.38 -0.70
C THR A 2 7.35 2.79 -1.07
N ALA A 3 7.31 1.75 -1.88
CA ALA A 3 6.09 0.99 -2.13
C ALA A 3 5.68 0.38 -0.79
N ARG A 4 4.73 0.98 -0.15
CA ARG A 4 4.15 0.49 1.09
C ARG A 4 3.30 -0.72 0.78
N PRO A 5 3.39 -1.81 1.52
CA PRO A 5 2.34 -2.80 1.48
C PRO A 5 1.03 -2.08 1.82
N PRO A 6 -0.07 -2.33 1.07
CA PRO A 6 -1.35 -1.73 1.40
C PRO A 6 -1.74 -2.18 2.80
N LEU A 7 -1.88 -1.23 3.72
CA LEU A 7 -2.48 -1.47 5.02
C LEU A 7 -3.90 -1.97 4.78
N ILE A 8 -4.10 -3.29 4.85
CA ILE A 8 -5.44 -3.86 4.87
C ILE A 8 -5.98 -3.65 6.27
N LEU A 9 -6.58 -2.49 6.48
CA LEU A 9 -7.43 -2.29 7.64
C LEU A 9 -8.72 -3.10 7.41
N VAL A 10 -8.72 -4.34 7.91
CA VAL A 10 -9.95 -5.14 7.96
C VAL A 10 -10.85 -4.49 9.00
N SER A 11 -11.78 -3.67 8.56
CA SER A 11 -12.87 -3.19 9.41
C SER A 11 -13.81 -4.36 9.70
N LEU A 12 -13.70 -4.94 10.88
CA LEU A 12 -14.72 -5.83 11.46
C LEU A 12 -15.97 -4.99 11.73
N LEU A 13 -16.91 -4.99 10.80
CA LEU A 13 -18.27 -4.52 11.03
C LEU A 13 -19.09 -5.72 11.55
N CYS A 14 -19.16 -5.89 12.87
CA CYS A 14 -20.26 -6.61 13.49
C CYS A 14 -21.43 -5.64 13.66
N PRO A 15 -22.65 -5.95 13.18
CA PRO A 15 -23.82 -5.17 13.52
C PRO A 15 -24.18 -5.41 15.00
N ALA A 16 -23.99 -4.41 15.83
CA ALA A 16 -24.50 -4.43 17.21
C ALA A 16 -25.99 -4.11 17.17
N THR A 17 -26.82 -5.05 17.60
CA THR A 17 -28.23 -4.81 17.93
C THR A 17 -28.31 -3.92 19.17
N ARG A 18 -28.97 -2.76 19.06
CA ARG A 18 -29.08 -1.78 20.14
C ARG A 18 -30.13 -2.16 21.16
N VAL A 19 -29.73 -2.14 22.44
CA VAL A 19 -30.65 -2.08 23.59
C VAL A 19 -30.65 -0.62 24.09
N THR A 20 -31.83 -0.05 24.19
CA THR A 20 -32.06 1.34 24.62
C THR A 20 -31.65 1.53 26.09
N GLY A 21 -30.69 2.41 26.33
CA GLY A 21 -30.33 2.86 27.68
C GLY A 21 -28.87 2.61 28.10
N GLU A 22 -28.06 1.93 27.29
CA GLU A 22 -26.62 1.75 27.55
C GLU A 22 -25.80 2.88 26.90
N VAL A 23 -24.69 3.24 27.56
CA VAL A 23 -23.67 4.14 27.00
C VAL A 23 -23.17 3.51 25.69
N PRO A 24 -23.16 4.23 24.55
CA PRO A 24 -22.68 3.68 23.31
C PRO A 24 -21.26 3.16 23.44
N PRO A 25 -20.90 2.05 22.79
CA PRO A 25 -19.60 1.43 22.95
C PRO A 25 -18.46 2.34 22.47
N GLN A 26 -17.41 2.42 23.26
CA GLN A 26 -16.19 3.14 22.95
C GLN A 26 -15.10 2.14 22.60
N GLU A 27 -14.46 2.28 21.45
CA GLU A 27 -13.42 1.37 20.99
C GLU A 27 -12.07 2.09 20.95
N TYR A 28 -11.06 1.46 21.53
CA TYR A 28 -9.67 1.91 21.52
C TYR A 28 -8.78 0.79 21.03
N ALA A 29 -7.85 1.10 20.14
CA ALA A 29 -6.87 0.12 19.67
C ALA A 29 -5.48 0.74 19.64
N PHE A 30 -4.49 -0.04 20.06
CA PHE A 30 -3.07 0.21 19.85
C PHE A 30 -2.51 -0.92 18.99
N GLY A 31 -1.66 -0.60 18.04
CA GLY A 31 -0.93 -1.56 17.23
C GLY A 31 0.53 -1.15 17.08
N PHE A 32 1.41 -2.13 17.03
CA PHE A 32 2.81 -1.99 16.69
C PHE A 32 3.15 -2.98 15.56
N GLN A 33 3.88 -2.52 14.56
CA GLN A 33 4.37 -3.37 13.48
C GLN A 33 5.85 -3.13 13.26
N LEU A 34 6.59 -4.22 13.15
CA LEU A 34 7.98 -4.23 12.72
C LEU A 34 8.03 -4.92 11.36
N TYR A 35 8.48 -4.20 10.34
CA TYR A 35 8.85 -4.71 9.04
C TYR A 35 10.36 -4.67 8.92
N GLN A 36 11.00 -5.80 8.60
CA GLN A 36 12.43 -5.91 8.42
C GLN A 36 12.73 -6.65 7.13
N GLU A 37 13.37 -5.97 6.17
CA GLU A 37 13.91 -6.63 4.98
C GLU A 37 15.15 -7.45 5.31
N ASP A 38 15.38 -8.51 4.54
CA ASP A 38 16.61 -9.29 4.61
C ASP A 38 17.83 -8.40 4.30
N ASP A 39 19.01 -8.85 4.71
CA ASP A 39 20.28 -8.16 4.51
C ASP A 39 20.33 -6.73 5.11
N ASP A 40 19.59 -6.51 6.19
CA ASP A 40 19.51 -5.22 6.92
C ASP A 40 19.17 -4.02 6.02
N ARG A 41 18.37 -4.24 4.98
CA ARG A 41 17.98 -3.19 4.02
C ARG A 41 17.04 -2.18 4.66
N ILE A 42 15.75 -2.35 4.52
CA ILE A 42 14.75 -1.44 5.08
C ILE A 42 14.16 -2.04 6.35
N ARG A 43 14.13 -1.23 7.39
CA ARG A 43 13.40 -1.47 8.63
C ARG A 43 12.35 -0.39 8.83
N VAL A 44 11.11 -0.79 9.15
CA VAL A 44 10.03 0.13 9.49
C VAL A 44 9.44 -0.30 10.83
N GLU A 45 9.41 0.64 11.76
CA GLU A 45 8.71 0.51 13.03
C GLU A 45 7.48 1.43 13.01
N ALA A 46 6.29 0.84 13.05
CA ALA A 46 5.04 1.56 12.95
C ALA A 46 4.21 1.42 14.21
N GLU A 47 3.74 2.52 14.75
CA GLU A 47 2.84 2.62 15.89
C GLU A 47 1.50 3.19 15.45
N TYR A 48 0.41 2.55 15.86
CA TYR A 48 -0.95 2.93 15.52
C TYR A 48 -1.78 3.12 16.78
N LEU A 49 -2.42 4.27 16.89
CA LEU A 49 -3.45 4.52 17.89
C LEU A 49 -4.75 4.81 17.17
N ARG A 50 -5.83 4.17 17.57
CA ARG A 50 -7.17 4.40 17.03
C ARG A 50 -8.17 4.48 18.16
N ALA A 51 -9.05 5.48 18.07
CA ALA A 51 -10.23 5.59 18.92
C ALA A 51 -11.48 5.75 18.04
N ARG A 52 -12.54 5.05 18.41
CA ARG A 52 -13.89 5.24 17.88
C ARG A 52 -14.80 5.54 19.06
N ILE A 53 -15.45 6.69 19.02
CA ILE A 53 -16.28 7.22 20.09
C ILE A 53 -17.69 7.42 19.54
N GLU A 54 -18.63 6.64 20.01
CA GLU A 54 -20.05 6.81 19.71
C GLU A 54 -20.59 7.94 20.62
N ALA A 55 -20.90 9.11 20.04
CA ALA A 55 -21.43 10.25 20.78
C ALA A 55 -22.90 10.09 21.13
N ASP A 56 -23.67 9.51 20.21
CA ASP A 56 -25.07 9.14 20.37
C ASP A 56 -25.41 7.91 19.49
N ALA A 57 -26.69 7.58 19.43
CA ALA A 57 -27.17 6.43 18.65
C ALA A 57 -26.83 6.51 17.17
N ASP A 58 -26.62 7.69 16.61
CA ASP A 58 -26.48 7.93 15.18
C ASP A 58 -25.12 8.51 14.80
N THR A 59 -24.39 9.10 15.76
CA THR A 59 -23.16 9.86 15.50
C THR A 59 -21.95 9.20 16.14
N ALA A 60 -20.90 8.96 15.36
CA ALA A 60 -19.62 8.49 15.84
C ALA A 60 -18.46 9.36 15.35
N PHE A 61 -17.45 9.51 16.21
CA PHE A 61 -16.18 10.12 15.90
C PHE A 61 -15.10 9.03 15.78
N ARG A 62 -14.18 9.18 14.84
CA ARG A 62 -13.02 8.31 14.68
C ARG A 62 -11.78 9.19 14.62
N VAL A 63 -10.78 8.83 15.45
CA VAL A 63 -9.46 9.45 15.41
C VAL A 63 -8.42 8.34 15.25
N GLN A 64 -7.43 8.58 14.42
CA GLN A 64 -6.30 7.68 14.23
C GLN A 64 -5.01 8.48 14.21
N TYR A 65 -4.01 8.01 14.93
CA TYR A 65 -2.65 8.51 14.90
C TYR A 65 -1.72 7.40 14.42
N LEU A 66 -0.77 7.76 13.59
CA LEU A 66 0.25 6.89 13.04
C LEU A 66 1.62 7.52 13.25
N ARG A 67 2.60 6.72 13.67
CA ARG A 67 4.00 7.06 13.62
C ARG A 67 4.75 5.90 12.97
N ASP A 68 5.47 6.16 11.88
CA ASP A 68 6.38 5.22 11.24
C ASP A 68 7.79 5.78 11.31
N ALA A 69 8.74 5.01 11.83
CA ALA A 69 10.16 5.28 11.70
C ALA A 69 10.75 4.33 10.65
N ILE A 70 11.34 4.88 9.61
CA ILE A 70 11.89 4.15 8.47
C ILE A 70 13.40 4.37 8.47
N THR A 71 14.17 3.29 8.55
CA THR A 71 15.63 3.32 8.48
C THR A 71 16.13 2.28 7.50
N GLY A 72 17.34 2.47 6.97
CA GLY A 72 18.00 1.50 6.10
C GLY A 72 18.29 2.05 4.71
N ALA A 73 18.30 1.20 3.70
CA ALA A 73 18.66 1.59 2.34
C ALA A 73 17.75 0.94 1.29
N THR A 74 17.33 1.72 0.29
CA THR A 74 16.50 1.27 -0.84
C THR A 74 17.30 1.25 -2.14
N PRO A 75 17.06 0.26 -3.03
CA PRO A 75 17.66 0.26 -4.36
C PRO A 75 17.25 1.49 -5.16
N THR A 76 18.23 2.24 -5.68
CA THR A 76 17.97 3.45 -6.48
C THR A 76 17.75 3.14 -7.97
N GLY A 77 18.45 2.12 -8.49
CA GLY A 77 18.39 1.66 -9.88
C GLY A 77 19.54 0.70 -10.15
N ALA A 78 19.56 0.13 -11.36
CA ALA A 78 20.58 -0.82 -11.77
C ALA A 78 21.76 -0.12 -12.47
N LEU A 79 22.99 -0.61 -12.27
CA LEU A 79 24.16 -0.22 -13.05
C LEU A 79 24.43 -1.20 -14.19
N PRO A 80 24.88 -0.75 -15.38
CA PRO A 80 25.31 -1.64 -16.44
C PRO A 80 26.42 -2.58 -15.95
N GLY A 81 26.27 -3.87 -16.19
CA GLY A 81 27.22 -4.88 -15.77
C GLY A 81 27.34 -5.08 -14.26
N SER A 82 26.52 -4.39 -13.46
CA SER A 82 26.45 -4.59 -12.01
C SER A 82 25.37 -5.62 -11.66
N VAL A 83 25.69 -6.49 -10.73
CA VAL A 83 24.75 -7.46 -10.14
C VAL A 83 23.93 -6.81 -9.02
N GLN A 84 24.39 -5.68 -8.50
CA GLN A 84 23.78 -4.99 -7.37
C GLN A 84 23.37 -3.56 -7.76
N PRO A 85 22.13 -3.15 -7.43
CA PRO A 85 21.70 -1.76 -7.58
C PRO A 85 22.43 -0.87 -6.57
N PHE A 86 22.54 0.42 -6.88
CA PHE A 86 22.88 1.41 -5.87
C PHE A 86 21.79 1.51 -4.82
N PHE A 87 22.18 1.82 -3.59
CA PHE A 87 21.26 2.05 -2.48
C PHE A 87 21.28 3.52 -2.08
N ALA A 88 20.11 4.07 -1.80
CA ALA A 88 19.96 5.33 -1.09
C ALA A 88 19.65 5.05 0.37
N GLU A 89 20.38 5.67 1.28
CA GLU A 89 20.06 5.65 2.69
C GLU A 89 18.74 6.39 2.94
N ILE A 90 17.93 5.85 3.83
CA ILE A 90 16.66 6.42 4.29
C ILE A 90 16.69 6.41 5.81
N ASP A 91 16.48 7.58 6.40
CA ASP A 91 16.24 7.76 7.83
C ASP A 91 15.18 8.85 7.95
N ASP A 92 13.94 8.43 8.18
CA ASP A 92 12.79 9.33 8.19
C ASP A 92 11.73 8.90 9.19
N VAL A 93 10.97 9.85 9.72
CA VAL A 93 9.87 9.61 10.63
C VAL A 93 8.61 10.27 10.12
N ARG A 94 7.68 9.42 9.68
CA ARG A 94 6.33 9.87 9.34
C ARG A 94 5.45 9.99 10.57
N ARG A 95 4.68 11.09 10.63
CA ARG A 95 3.58 11.27 11.57
C ARG A 95 2.31 11.57 10.82
N GLY A 96 1.26 10.81 11.12
CA GLY A 96 -0.05 10.96 10.49
C GLY A 96 -1.16 11.07 11.53
N ILE A 97 -2.12 11.94 11.26
CA ILE A 97 -3.36 12.05 12.02
C ILE A 97 -4.55 12.02 11.06
N LEU A 98 -5.62 11.36 11.49
CA LEU A 98 -6.87 11.29 10.78
C LEU A 98 -8.00 11.51 11.78
N GLY A 99 -8.98 12.33 11.40
CA GLY A 99 -10.22 12.56 12.12
C GLY A 99 -11.41 12.35 11.19
N ALA A 100 -12.44 11.65 11.66
CA ALA A 100 -13.67 11.45 10.91
C ALA A 100 -14.90 11.58 11.79
N VAL A 101 -16.00 12.02 11.19
CA VAL A 101 -17.32 12.05 11.78
C VAL A 101 -18.26 11.27 10.88
N SER A 102 -18.98 10.31 11.45
CA SER A 102 -20.02 9.57 10.75
C SER A 102 -21.37 9.79 11.41
N ARG A 103 -22.44 9.88 10.59
CA ARG A 103 -23.81 10.01 11.06
C ARG A 103 -24.77 9.15 10.27
N GLN A 104 -25.70 8.52 11.00
CA GLN A 104 -26.78 7.72 10.43
C GLN A 104 -27.98 8.60 10.06
N PHE A 105 -28.51 8.42 8.85
CA PHE A 105 -29.71 9.08 8.34
C PHE A 105 -30.62 8.02 7.71
N GLY A 106 -31.52 7.44 8.50
CA GLY A 106 -32.31 6.30 8.04
C GLY A 106 -31.41 5.10 7.68
N ASP A 107 -31.46 4.64 6.44
CA ASP A 107 -30.64 3.54 5.93
C ASP A 107 -29.24 3.98 5.45
N HIS A 108 -28.96 5.28 5.42
CA HIS A 108 -27.67 5.88 5.03
C HIS A 108 -26.79 6.18 6.23
N ARG A 109 -25.51 5.84 6.15
CA ARG A 109 -24.47 6.33 7.05
C ARG A 109 -23.45 7.13 6.26
N ALA A 110 -23.49 8.44 6.40
CA ALA A 110 -22.50 9.34 5.81
C ALA A 110 -21.31 9.53 6.74
N GLU A 111 -20.10 9.58 6.18
CA GLU A 111 -18.86 9.88 6.91
C GLU A 111 -18.04 10.93 6.16
N ILE A 112 -17.52 11.90 6.89
CA ILE A 112 -16.57 12.91 6.44
C ILE A 112 -15.25 12.64 7.17
N GLU A 113 -14.14 12.64 6.44
CA GLU A 113 -12.82 12.37 6.96
C GLU A 113 -11.82 13.44 6.51
N PHE A 114 -10.94 13.87 7.42
CA PHE A 114 -9.78 14.69 7.16
C PHE A 114 -8.52 13.97 7.66
N SER A 115 -7.44 14.09 6.89
CA SER A 115 -6.15 13.50 7.26
C SER A 115 -4.99 14.44 6.94
N ARG A 116 -3.92 14.32 7.72
CA ARG A 116 -2.62 14.93 7.46
C ARG A 116 -1.51 13.97 7.80
N SER A 117 -0.50 13.89 6.94
CA SER A 117 0.72 13.11 7.14
C SER A 117 1.93 13.95 6.77
N GLU A 118 2.99 13.87 7.57
CA GLU A 118 4.24 14.60 7.39
C GLU A 118 5.43 13.64 7.52
N GLU A 119 6.35 13.77 6.60
CA GLU A 119 7.70 13.22 6.55
C GLU A 119 8.67 14.38 6.30
N ASP A 120 9.97 14.18 6.38
CA ASP A 120 10.95 15.25 6.16
C ASP A 120 10.88 15.81 4.73
N ASP A 121 10.54 14.97 3.76
CA ASP A 121 10.46 15.31 2.34
C ASP A 121 9.05 15.18 1.73
N TYR A 122 8.01 14.88 2.53
CA TYR A 122 6.66 14.65 2.03
C TYR A 122 5.57 15.10 3.01
N ILE A 123 4.66 15.94 2.51
CA ILE A 123 3.46 16.35 3.25
C ILE A 123 2.24 15.94 2.44
N SER A 124 1.28 15.28 3.07
CA SER A 124 -0.01 14.90 2.47
C SER A 124 -1.17 15.45 3.29
N ARG A 125 -2.18 16.01 2.61
CA ARG A 125 -3.46 16.43 3.19
C ARG A 125 -4.57 15.70 2.46
N GLY A 126 -5.47 15.10 3.22
CA GLY A 126 -6.56 14.28 2.68
C GLY A 126 -7.92 14.75 3.12
N PHE A 127 -8.89 14.60 2.21
CA PHE A 127 -10.31 14.74 2.47
C PHE A 127 -11.07 13.59 1.84
N ALA A 128 -11.99 12.95 2.58
CA ALA A 128 -12.84 11.90 2.03
C ALA A 128 -14.31 12.05 2.46
N LEU A 129 -15.19 11.63 1.56
CA LEU A 129 -16.62 11.46 1.80
C LEU A 129 -16.98 10.00 1.52
N THR A 130 -17.73 9.38 2.42
CA THR A 130 -18.25 8.02 2.23
C THR A 130 -19.72 7.97 2.61
N ASP A 131 -20.50 7.24 1.83
CA ASP A 131 -21.88 6.85 2.18
C ASP A 131 -21.99 5.33 2.16
N THR A 132 -22.64 4.79 3.18
CA THR A 132 -22.98 3.37 3.30
C THR A 132 -24.49 3.26 3.40
N LEU A 133 -25.10 2.56 2.44
CA LEU A 133 -26.54 2.35 2.34
C LEU A 133 -26.87 0.89 2.62
N GLU A 134 -27.69 0.66 3.64
CA GLU A 134 -28.21 -0.67 4.01
C GLU A 134 -29.55 -0.93 3.34
N LEU A 135 -29.64 -2.00 2.54
CA LEU A 135 -30.81 -2.40 1.76
C LEU A 135 -31.25 -3.81 2.15
N ASN A 136 -32.47 -4.19 1.75
CA ASN A 136 -33.01 -5.54 1.92
C ASN A 136 -32.91 -6.04 3.37
N GLN A 137 -33.35 -5.22 4.34
CA GLN A 137 -33.23 -5.56 5.77
C GLN A 137 -31.76 -5.81 6.20
N LYS A 138 -30.81 -5.05 5.65
CA LYS A 138 -29.36 -5.13 5.86
C LYS A 138 -28.68 -6.35 5.23
N ASN A 139 -29.39 -7.12 4.39
CA ASN A 139 -28.77 -8.22 3.64
C ASN A 139 -27.91 -7.72 2.47
N THR A 140 -28.15 -6.50 1.99
CA THR A 140 -27.36 -5.85 0.94
C THR A 140 -26.81 -4.54 1.47
N THR A 141 -25.49 -4.34 1.39
CA THR A 141 -24.85 -3.08 1.72
C THR A 141 -24.21 -2.50 0.46
N LEU A 142 -24.60 -1.29 0.10
CA LEU A 142 -23.93 -0.49 -0.93
C LEU A 142 -23.05 0.55 -0.25
N ARG A 143 -21.79 0.64 -0.64
CA ARG A 143 -20.84 1.65 -0.14
C ARG A 143 -20.23 2.40 -1.30
N MET A 144 -20.20 3.73 -1.19
CA MET A 144 -19.59 4.62 -2.19
C MET A 144 -18.82 5.73 -1.51
N GLY A 145 -17.83 6.26 -2.19
CA GLY A 145 -17.06 7.36 -1.64
C GLY A 145 -16.14 8.02 -2.64
N LEU A 146 -15.70 9.22 -2.25
CA LEU A 146 -14.75 10.05 -2.96
C LEU A 146 -13.61 10.39 -2.01
N ASN A 147 -12.39 10.43 -2.52
CA ASN A 147 -11.19 10.82 -1.79
C ASN A 147 -10.37 11.80 -2.62
N TYR A 148 -9.83 12.82 -1.96
CA TYR A 148 -8.91 13.79 -2.52
C TYR A 148 -7.67 13.90 -1.65
N LEU A 149 -6.48 13.84 -2.26
CA LEU A 149 -5.20 14.08 -1.61
C LEU A 149 -4.47 15.22 -2.32
N ASP A 150 -3.92 16.13 -1.51
CA ASP A 150 -3.05 17.22 -1.92
C ASP A 150 -1.68 17.01 -1.25
N ASP A 151 -0.72 16.65 -2.07
CA ASP A 151 0.60 16.22 -1.63
C ASP A 151 1.66 17.23 -2.06
N THR A 152 2.58 17.53 -1.16
CA THR A 152 3.80 18.29 -1.44
C THR A 152 5.01 17.37 -1.27
N VAL A 153 5.84 17.26 -2.29
CA VAL A 153 7.07 16.45 -2.31
C VAL A 153 8.27 17.39 -2.36
N LEU A 154 9.17 17.33 -1.39
CA LEU A 154 10.44 18.07 -1.40
C LEU A 154 11.49 17.25 -2.15
N VAL A 155 11.86 17.71 -3.35
CA VAL A 155 12.82 17.01 -4.20
C VAL A 155 14.20 17.62 -4.02
N PRO A 156 15.21 16.88 -3.56
CA PRO A 156 16.55 17.40 -3.35
C PRO A 156 17.10 18.12 -4.61
N GLY A 157 17.48 19.39 -4.46
CA GLY A 157 18.00 20.23 -5.56
C GLY A 157 16.97 20.78 -6.55
N LEU A 158 15.69 20.41 -6.44
CA LEU A 158 14.60 20.91 -7.30
C LEU A 158 13.51 21.66 -6.51
N GLY A 159 13.53 21.58 -5.16
CA GLY A 159 12.53 22.21 -4.29
C GLY A 159 11.20 21.45 -4.26
N GLU A 160 10.13 22.15 -3.86
CA GLU A 160 8.80 21.58 -3.69
C GLU A 160 8.15 21.28 -5.04
N ARG A 161 7.42 20.15 -5.09
CA ARG A 161 6.61 19.69 -6.21
C ARG A 161 5.25 19.27 -5.70
N GLU A 162 4.21 19.57 -6.46
CA GLU A 162 2.83 19.22 -6.13
C GLU A 162 2.43 17.89 -6.80
N LYS A 163 1.61 17.14 -6.08
CA LYS A 163 0.92 15.96 -6.60
C LYS A 163 -0.49 15.94 -6.04
N ARG A 164 -1.47 15.66 -6.88
CA ARG A 164 -2.88 15.54 -6.51
C ARG A 164 -3.40 14.15 -6.86
N THR A 165 -4.26 13.63 -6.00
CA THR A 165 -4.90 12.33 -6.24
C THR A 165 -6.38 12.42 -5.97
N TYR A 166 -7.17 11.91 -6.89
CA TYR A 166 -8.63 11.81 -6.83
C TYR A 166 -9.01 10.34 -6.95
N ASP A 167 -9.72 9.82 -5.97
CA ASP A 167 -10.24 8.45 -6.02
C ASP A 167 -11.75 8.46 -5.85
N GLY A 168 -12.42 7.59 -6.58
CA GLY A 168 -13.83 7.27 -6.40
C GLY A 168 -14.00 5.76 -6.26
N PHE A 169 -14.87 5.31 -5.36
CA PHE A 169 -15.17 3.91 -5.25
C PHE A 169 -16.66 3.64 -5.09
N ILE A 170 -17.08 2.46 -5.54
CA ILE A 170 -18.38 1.86 -5.30
C ILE A 170 -18.20 0.39 -4.97
N GLY A 171 -18.91 -0.09 -3.96
CA GLY A 171 -18.86 -1.48 -3.53
C GLY A 171 -20.22 -1.99 -3.11
N VAL A 172 -20.45 -3.27 -3.35
CA VAL A 172 -21.63 -3.98 -2.88
C VAL A 172 -21.21 -5.20 -2.09
N SER A 173 -21.88 -5.43 -0.97
CA SER A 173 -21.80 -6.67 -0.19
C SER A 173 -23.19 -7.28 -0.07
N GLN A 174 -23.27 -8.60 -0.23
CA GLN A 174 -24.52 -9.34 -0.20
C GLN A 174 -24.40 -10.56 0.70
N LEU A 175 -25.30 -10.68 1.67
CA LEU A 175 -25.54 -11.92 2.39
C LEU A 175 -26.29 -12.90 1.46
N LEU A 176 -25.70 -14.03 1.12
CA LEU A 176 -26.32 -15.09 0.34
C LEU A 176 -27.09 -16.10 1.24
N GLY A 177 -26.81 -16.06 2.53
CA GLY A 177 -27.39 -16.89 3.58
C GLY A 177 -26.79 -16.54 4.93
N PRO A 178 -27.10 -17.26 6.00
CA PRO A 178 -26.56 -16.95 7.33
C PRO A 178 -25.04 -17.09 7.41
N ASP A 179 -24.44 -17.93 6.57
CA ASP A 179 -23.05 -18.32 6.66
C ASP A 179 -22.16 -17.74 5.53
N THR A 180 -22.77 -17.07 4.53
CA THR A 180 -22.03 -16.66 3.33
C THR A 180 -22.25 -15.19 3.00
N VAL A 181 -21.14 -14.44 2.86
CA VAL A 181 -21.12 -13.06 2.37
C VAL A 181 -20.23 -13.00 1.13
N VAL A 182 -20.70 -12.32 0.10
CA VAL A 182 -19.90 -11.98 -1.08
C VAL A 182 -19.83 -10.47 -1.25
N SER A 183 -18.77 -9.97 -1.85
CA SER A 183 -18.63 -8.55 -2.15
C SER A 183 -17.93 -8.32 -3.48
N ALA A 184 -18.25 -7.17 -4.09
CA ALA A 184 -17.54 -6.64 -5.26
C ALA A 184 -17.33 -5.14 -5.07
N ASN A 185 -16.12 -4.66 -5.35
CA ASN A 185 -15.75 -3.25 -5.23
C ASN A 185 -15.02 -2.80 -6.49
N LEU A 186 -15.38 -1.63 -7.01
CA LEU A 186 -14.67 -0.93 -8.07
C LEU A 186 -14.09 0.37 -7.50
N THR A 187 -12.80 0.60 -7.71
CA THR A 187 -12.14 1.87 -7.41
C THR A 187 -11.52 2.43 -8.68
N LEU A 188 -11.75 3.72 -8.92
CA LEU A 188 -11.13 4.49 -9.99
C LEU A 188 -10.29 5.58 -9.34
N GLY A 189 -9.03 5.68 -9.73
CA GLY A 189 -8.09 6.66 -9.17
C GLY A 189 -7.39 7.42 -10.29
N HIS A 190 -7.20 8.71 -10.09
CA HIS A 190 -6.42 9.59 -10.96
C HIS A 190 -5.44 10.39 -10.13
N ALA A 191 -4.15 10.24 -10.44
CA ALA A 191 -3.07 11.03 -9.83
C ALA A 191 -2.40 11.89 -10.91
N GLU A 192 -2.09 13.14 -10.59
CA GLU A 192 -1.42 14.09 -11.48
C GLU A 192 -0.36 14.90 -10.74
N GLY A 193 0.60 15.45 -11.50
CA GLY A 193 1.70 16.25 -11.00
C GLY A 193 3.00 15.47 -10.88
N TYR A 194 3.76 15.65 -9.80
CA TYR A 194 5.05 15.00 -9.63
C TYR A 194 4.89 13.53 -9.21
N LEU A 195 5.01 12.61 -10.17
CA LEU A 195 4.88 11.17 -9.94
C LEU A 195 6.21 10.42 -9.89
N ASN A 196 7.35 11.13 -10.07
CA ASN A 196 8.68 10.56 -9.90
C ASN A 196 8.97 10.23 -8.43
N ASP A 197 9.85 9.27 -8.21
CA ASP A 197 10.41 8.97 -6.88
C ASP A 197 11.76 9.72 -6.74
N PRO A 198 11.94 10.61 -5.74
CA PRO A 198 13.17 11.38 -5.57
C PRO A 198 14.44 10.53 -5.38
N TYR A 199 14.27 9.28 -4.94
CA TYR A 199 15.36 8.34 -4.64
C TYR A 199 15.68 7.39 -5.80
N LYS A 200 14.97 7.51 -6.94
CA LYS A 200 15.19 6.62 -8.10
C LYS A 200 15.97 7.33 -9.20
N VAL A 201 16.92 6.58 -9.73
CA VAL A 201 17.77 7.02 -10.83
C VAL A 201 17.84 5.96 -11.92
N VAL A 202 18.15 6.38 -13.14
CA VAL A 202 18.39 5.50 -14.28
C VAL A 202 19.77 5.83 -14.84
N GLN A 203 20.47 4.82 -15.23
CA GLN A 203 21.85 4.92 -15.72
C GLN A 203 21.92 5.03 -17.23
N ARG A 204 23.02 5.66 -17.69
CA ARG A 204 23.41 5.73 -19.10
C ARG A 204 24.91 5.56 -19.22
N THR A 205 25.33 4.65 -20.08
CA THR A 205 26.72 4.48 -20.47
C THR A 205 27.05 5.42 -21.60
N SER A 206 28.07 6.24 -21.41
CA SER A 206 28.73 7.05 -22.46
C SER A 206 30.19 6.61 -22.60
N PHE A 207 30.82 6.97 -23.71
CA PHE A 207 32.22 6.63 -23.96
C PHE A 207 33.03 7.89 -24.08
N ILE A 208 34.18 7.93 -23.41
CA ILE A 208 35.19 8.98 -23.56
C ILE A 208 36.33 8.41 -24.39
N THR A 209 36.64 9.06 -25.49
CA THR A 209 37.74 8.68 -26.35
C THR A 209 39.04 9.39 -25.87
N LEU A 210 40.04 8.62 -25.50
CA LEU A 210 41.34 9.14 -25.08
C LEU A 210 42.43 8.65 -26.05
N PRO A 211 43.51 9.45 -26.27
CA PRO A 211 44.66 8.98 -26.99
C PRO A 211 45.33 7.79 -26.29
N ASP A 212 45.72 6.76 -27.01
CA ASP A 212 46.38 5.57 -26.49
C ASP A 212 47.91 5.71 -26.30
N GLY A 213 48.47 6.90 -26.64
CA GLY A 213 49.90 7.18 -26.57
C GLY A 213 50.71 6.60 -27.73
N THR A 214 50.13 5.84 -28.64
CA THR A 214 50.79 5.23 -29.82
C THR A 214 50.27 5.81 -31.15
N GLY A 215 49.39 6.84 -31.10
CA GLY A 215 48.74 7.46 -32.24
C GLY A 215 47.37 6.93 -32.55
N GLY A 216 46.84 5.96 -31.75
CA GLY A 216 45.49 5.48 -31.75
C GLY A 216 44.63 6.10 -30.65
N THR A 217 43.42 5.58 -30.47
CA THR A 217 42.48 5.99 -29.42
C THR A 217 41.93 4.77 -28.68
N ILE A 218 41.65 4.93 -27.40
CA ILE A 218 40.90 3.96 -26.57
C ILE A 218 39.58 4.60 -26.13
N GLU A 219 38.52 3.83 -26.13
CA GLU A 219 37.23 4.22 -25.59
C GLU A 219 37.07 3.71 -24.16
N ILE A 220 36.82 4.62 -23.24
CA ILE A 220 36.57 4.29 -21.82
C ILE A 220 35.09 4.50 -21.54
N PRO A 221 34.35 3.46 -21.08
CA PRO A 221 32.96 3.61 -20.69
C PRO A 221 32.86 4.44 -19.39
N VAL A 222 31.93 5.40 -19.40
CA VAL A 222 31.59 6.22 -18.25
C VAL A 222 30.10 6.07 -17.98
N VAL A 223 29.77 5.66 -16.77
CA VAL A 223 28.38 5.51 -16.32
C VAL A 223 27.94 6.82 -15.66
N ASN A 224 26.88 7.41 -16.20
CA ASN A 224 26.20 8.56 -15.63
C ASN A 224 24.83 8.10 -15.11
N VAL A 225 24.36 8.75 -14.05
CA VAL A 225 23.03 8.52 -13.48
C VAL A 225 22.17 9.76 -13.63
N TYR A 226 20.90 9.53 -13.94
CA TYR A 226 19.92 10.58 -14.16
C TYR A 226 18.68 10.28 -13.33
N ARG A 227 17.95 11.31 -12.95
CA ARG A 227 16.62 11.13 -12.34
C ARG A 227 15.71 10.40 -13.30
N GLU A 228 14.80 9.61 -12.79
CA GLU A 228 13.75 9.01 -13.61
C GLU A 228 12.80 10.07 -14.17
N ASN A 229 12.08 9.75 -15.24
CA ASN A 229 11.06 10.58 -15.85
C ASN A 229 9.80 9.75 -16.09
N ARG A 230 8.93 9.67 -15.10
CA ARG A 230 7.61 9.02 -15.24
C ARG A 230 6.62 9.97 -15.90
N PRO A 231 5.54 9.47 -16.53
CA PRO A 231 4.41 10.32 -16.89
C PRO A 231 3.91 11.12 -15.68
N ASP A 232 3.48 12.36 -15.90
CA ASP A 232 2.94 13.26 -14.86
C ASP A 232 1.47 12.99 -14.50
N SER A 233 0.88 11.97 -15.10
CA SER A 233 -0.50 11.55 -14.87
C SER A 233 -0.59 10.03 -14.84
N ARG A 234 -1.38 9.49 -13.90
CA ARG A 234 -1.66 8.05 -13.77
C ARG A 234 -3.13 7.83 -13.47
N PHE A 235 -3.84 7.13 -14.36
CA PHE A 235 -5.18 6.63 -14.13
C PHE A 235 -5.12 5.16 -13.72
N ARG A 236 -5.87 4.77 -12.68
CA ARG A 236 -5.87 3.42 -12.13
C ARG A 236 -7.29 2.92 -11.94
N GLN A 237 -7.51 1.66 -12.26
CA GLN A 237 -8.74 0.92 -12.08
C GLN A 237 -8.46 -0.30 -11.20
N VAL A 238 -9.25 -0.50 -10.15
CA VAL A 238 -9.12 -1.65 -9.26
C VAL A 238 -10.47 -2.32 -9.08
N LEU A 239 -10.54 -3.59 -9.42
CA LEU A 239 -11.70 -4.43 -9.18
C LEU A 239 -11.35 -5.47 -8.14
N GLN A 240 -12.15 -5.56 -7.07
CA GLN A 240 -11.92 -6.51 -5.98
C GLN A 240 -13.20 -7.31 -5.72
N PHE A 241 -13.02 -8.62 -5.61
CA PHE A 241 -14.06 -9.57 -5.19
C PHE A 241 -13.66 -10.17 -3.86
N GLY A 242 -14.65 -10.33 -2.97
CA GLY A 242 -14.49 -10.99 -1.68
C GLY A 242 -15.55 -12.05 -1.47
N ALA A 243 -15.20 -13.13 -0.81
CA ALA A 243 -16.13 -14.15 -0.35
C ALA A 243 -15.72 -14.62 1.03
N ARG A 244 -16.70 -14.73 1.94
CA ARG A 244 -16.53 -15.33 3.26
C ARG A 244 -17.58 -16.38 3.45
N HIS A 245 -17.16 -17.55 3.92
CA HIS A 245 -18.06 -18.63 4.28
C HIS A 245 -17.70 -19.20 5.65
N TYR A 246 -18.70 -19.32 6.53
CA TYR A 246 -18.54 -19.92 7.85
C TYR A 246 -18.95 -21.40 7.82
N PHE A 247 -18.09 -22.25 8.37
CA PHE A 247 -18.29 -23.69 8.49
C PHE A 247 -18.66 -24.03 9.93
N GLU A 248 -19.94 -24.09 10.23
CA GLU A 248 -20.48 -24.36 11.57
C GLU A 248 -19.88 -25.63 12.23
N PRO A 249 -19.75 -26.80 11.52
CA PRO A 249 -19.27 -28.02 12.16
C PRO A 249 -17.85 -27.96 12.75
N VAL A 250 -17.03 -27.05 12.24
CA VAL A 250 -15.62 -26.88 12.66
C VAL A 250 -15.34 -25.53 13.30
N ASP A 251 -16.38 -24.70 13.48
CA ASP A 251 -16.28 -23.34 14.04
C ASP A 251 -15.18 -22.52 13.38
N ALA A 252 -15.22 -22.46 12.04
CA ALA A 252 -14.19 -21.78 11.24
C ALA A 252 -14.82 -21.00 10.08
N ALA A 253 -14.10 -19.97 9.61
CA ALA A 253 -14.49 -19.25 8.41
C ALA A 253 -13.33 -19.20 7.40
N LEU A 254 -13.67 -19.32 6.12
CA LEU A 254 -12.78 -19.10 4.99
C LEU A 254 -13.06 -17.72 4.41
N ASP A 255 -12.05 -16.86 4.37
CA ASP A 255 -12.05 -15.59 3.64
C ASP A 255 -11.20 -15.73 2.37
N ALA A 256 -11.75 -15.38 1.22
CA ALA A 256 -11.03 -15.31 -0.05
C ALA A 256 -11.20 -13.94 -0.68
N THR A 257 -10.12 -13.33 -1.15
CA THR A 257 -10.13 -12.05 -1.84
C THR A 257 -9.33 -12.15 -3.14
N LEU A 258 -9.97 -11.77 -4.26
CA LEU A 258 -9.31 -11.57 -5.56
C LEU A 258 -9.32 -10.08 -5.89
N ARG A 259 -8.18 -9.52 -6.23
CA ARG A 259 -8.03 -8.13 -6.65
C ARG A 259 -7.33 -8.08 -8.01
N LEU A 260 -7.92 -7.36 -8.95
CA LEU A 260 -7.38 -7.07 -10.27
C LEU A 260 -7.15 -5.55 -10.36
N SER A 261 -6.00 -5.14 -10.85
CA SER A 261 -5.68 -3.72 -11.04
C SER A 261 -5.05 -3.51 -12.40
N ASN A 262 -5.47 -2.42 -13.05
CA ASN A 262 -4.90 -1.96 -14.32
C ASN A 262 -4.67 -0.47 -14.25
N ASP A 263 -3.62 0.05 -14.90
CA ASP A 263 -3.35 1.48 -14.92
C ASP A 263 -2.77 1.98 -16.26
N SER A 264 -2.70 3.31 -16.38
CA SER A 264 -2.18 3.98 -17.57
C SER A 264 -0.65 3.93 -17.69
N PHE A 265 0.06 3.33 -16.74
CA PHE A 265 1.48 3.01 -16.86
C PHE A 265 1.72 1.67 -17.59
N GLY A 266 0.64 0.98 -18.01
CA GLY A 266 0.69 -0.33 -18.63
C GLY A 266 0.77 -1.48 -17.65
N ILE A 267 0.68 -1.21 -16.33
CA ILE A 267 0.75 -2.26 -15.32
C ILE A 267 -0.62 -2.91 -15.13
N PHE A 268 -0.68 -4.22 -15.38
CA PHE A 268 -1.76 -5.08 -14.93
C PHE A 268 -1.29 -5.93 -13.77
N SER A 269 -2.03 -5.98 -12.68
CA SER A 269 -1.69 -6.79 -11.52
C SER A 269 -2.88 -7.56 -10.96
N GLN A 270 -2.59 -8.67 -10.30
CA GLN A 270 -3.57 -9.52 -9.64
C GLN A 270 -3.06 -9.96 -8.27
N THR A 271 -3.98 -9.99 -7.31
CA THR A 271 -3.72 -10.47 -5.95
C THR A 271 -4.77 -11.49 -5.57
N LEU A 272 -4.34 -12.64 -5.09
CA LEU A 272 -5.21 -13.62 -4.43
C LEU A 272 -4.78 -13.75 -2.98
N GLN A 273 -5.72 -13.60 -2.04
CA GLN A 273 -5.49 -13.83 -0.62
C GLN A 273 -6.53 -14.79 -0.07
N ILE A 274 -6.08 -15.73 0.75
CA ILE A 274 -6.91 -16.71 1.44
C ILE A 274 -6.53 -16.69 2.91
N GLU A 275 -7.54 -16.63 3.79
CA GLU A 275 -7.42 -16.70 5.24
C GLU A 275 -8.35 -17.79 5.77
N TRP A 276 -7.86 -18.64 6.66
CA TRP A 276 -8.66 -19.58 7.41
C TRP A 276 -8.75 -19.11 8.86
N ARG A 277 -9.94 -18.73 9.31
CA ARG A 277 -10.20 -18.26 10.68
C ARG A 277 -10.70 -19.41 11.52
N GLN A 278 -9.89 -19.92 12.42
CA GLN A 278 -10.25 -21.01 13.31
C GLN A 278 -10.50 -20.49 14.71
N ALA A 279 -11.73 -20.61 15.22
CA ALA A 279 -12.00 -20.43 16.63
C ALA A 279 -11.47 -21.63 17.41
N ILE A 280 -10.80 -21.36 18.54
CA ILE A 280 -10.23 -22.37 19.45
C ILE A 280 -10.76 -22.10 20.85
N GLY A 281 -11.84 -22.81 21.19
CA GLY A 281 -12.61 -22.53 22.38
C GLY A 281 -13.25 -21.14 22.32
N THR A 282 -13.42 -20.49 23.48
CA THR A 282 -14.14 -19.20 23.55
C THR A 282 -13.22 -17.98 23.55
N LYS A 283 -11.90 -18.17 23.58
CA LYS A 283 -10.94 -17.08 23.82
C LYS A 283 -9.88 -16.93 22.73
N PHE A 284 -9.55 -17.97 21.98
CA PHE A 284 -8.51 -17.93 20.97
C PHE A 284 -9.08 -17.97 19.56
N GLU A 285 -8.46 -17.25 18.67
CA GLU A 285 -8.62 -17.36 17.21
C GLU A 285 -7.24 -17.49 16.58
N ALA A 286 -7.09 -18.45 15.68
CA ALA A 286 -5.90 -18.63 14.85
C ALA A 286 -6.27 -18.41 13.37
N VAL A 287 -5.49 -17.57 12.68
CA VAL A 287 -5.75 -17.20 11.28
C VAL A 287 -4.48 -17.38 10.47
N PRO A 288 -4.18 -18.61 9.98
CA PRO A 288 -3.22 -18.77 8.91
C PRO A 288 -3.72 -18.09 7.64
N PHE A 289 -2.80 -17.50 6.86
CA PHE A 289 -3.12 -16.87 5.60
C PHE A 289 -2.02 -17.06 4.57
N LEU A 290 -2.41 -16.95 3.31
CA LEU A 290 -1.54 -16.94 2.15
C LEU A 290 -2.00 -15.83 1.20
N ARG A 291 -1.03 -15.07 0.65
CA ARG A 291 -1.26 -14.06 -0.39
C ARG A 291 -0.27 -14.29 -1.52
N TYR A 292 -0.78 -14.25 -2.72
CA TYR A 292 0.00 -14.23 -3.96
C TYR A 292 -0.31 -12.95 -4.73
N TYR A 293 0.73 -12.31 -5.23
CA TYR A 293 0.66 -11.12 -6.07
C TYR A 293 1.51 -11.34 -7.33
N ASN A 294 1.03 -10.81 -8.46
CA ASN A 294 1.79 -10.78 -9.71
C ASN A 294 1.50 -9.49 -10.47
N GLN A 295 2.50 -8.94 -11.17
CA GLN A 295 2.35 -7.83 -12.12
C GLN A 295 3.29 -7.98 -13.31
N ASN A 296 2.90 -7.38 -14.46
CA ASN A 296 3.84 -7.06 -15.53
C ASN A 296 4.54 -5.73 -15.26
N GLU A 297 5.55 -5.40 -16.08
CA GLU A 297 6.28 -4.14 -16.04
C GLU A 297 5.44 -2.97 -16.59
N ALA A 298 5.83 -1.74 -16.19
CA ALA A 298 5.35 -0.51 -16.81
C ALA A 298 5.91 -0.35 -18.23
N ASP A 299 5.16 0.30 -19.13
CA ASP A 299 5.54 0.54 -20.52
C ASP A 299 6.88 1.28 -20.67
N PHE A 300 7.26 2.04 -19.67
CA PHE A 300 8.50 2.83 -19.63
C PHE A 300 9.55 2.29 -18.65
N PHE A 301 9.35 1.08 -18.13
CA PHE A 301 10.35 0.43 -17.27
C PHE A 301 11.59 0.08 -18.09
N THR A 302 12.77 0.45 -17.60
CA THR A 302 14.06 0.10 -18.18
C THR A 302 15.17 0.17 -17.15
N ASN A 303 16.12 -0.77 -17.21
CA ASN A 303 17.29 -0.75 -16.33
C ASN A 303 18.34 0.28 -16.79
N THR A 304 18.30 0.71 -18.05
CA THR A 304 19.27 1.65 -18.64
C THR A 304 18.60 2.47 -19.73
N ILE A 305 19.08 3.71 -19.90
CA ILE A 305 18.69 4.59 -21.03
C ILE A 305 19.80 4.72 -22.08
N ASP A 306 20.65 3.69 -22.21
CA ASP A 306 21.60 3.58 -23.30
C ASP A 306 20.87 3.62 -24.63
N GLY A 307 21.34 4.46 -25.56
CA GLY A 307 20.69 4.63 -26.85
C GLY A 307 19.47 5.54 -26.88
N PHE A 308 18.98 6.08 -25.76
CA PHE A 308 17.92 7.07 -25.76
C PHE A 308 18.40 8.36 -26.44
N PRO A 309 17.55 9.04 -27.25
CA PRO A 309 17.93 10.26 -27.93
C PRO A 309 18.09 11.43 -26.93
N GLY A 310 19.08 12.28 -27.18
CA GLY A 310 19.31 13.51 -26.41
C GLY A 310 19.92 13.28 -25.02
N THR A 311 20.01 14.35 -24.26
CA THR A 311 20.45 14.33 -22.84
C THR A 311 19.20 14.34 -21.95
N PRO A 312 19.12 13.44 -20.96
CA PRO A 312 18.03 13.47 -20.00
C PRO A 312 17.93 14.81 -19.28
N SER A 313 16.70 15.26 -18.97
CA SER A 313 16.46 16.50 -18.24
C SER A 313 17.02 16.44 -16.83
N ALA A 314 17.61 17.52 -16.35
CA ALA A 314 17.97 17.66 -14.95
C ALA A 314 16.74 17.86 -14.03
N ASP A 315 15.63 18.37 -14.61
CA ASP A 315 14.32 18.54 -13.96
C ASP A 315 13.24 17.80 -14.78
N PRO A 316 13.10 16.48 -14.60
CA PRO A 316 12.12 15.68 -15.33
C PRO A 316 10.71 16.01 -14.85
N ASN A 317 9.82 16.27 -15.81
CA ASN A 317 8.45 16.73 -15.58
C ASN A 317 7.39 15.90 -16.32
N GLY A 318 7.72 14.67 -16.70
CA GLY A 318 6.83 13.78 -17.44
C GLY A 318 6.79 14.03 -18.96
N SER A 319 7.38 15.14 -19.44
CA SER A 319 7.50 15.39 -20.89
C SER A 319 8.69 14.67 -21.50
N GLY A 320 8.61 14.36 -22.80
CA GLY A 320 9.66 13.64 -23.53
C GLY A 320 9.58 12.12 -23.33
N PRO A 321 10.65 11.37 -23.59
CA PRO A 321 10.68 9.94 -23.34
C PRO A 321 10.55 9.67 -21.85
N ASN A 322 9.59 8.80 -21.48
CA ASN A 322 9.46 8.34 -20.10
C ASN A 322 10.36 7.12 -19.86
N TYR A 323 10.95 7.04 -18.68
CA TYR A 323 11.82 5.94 -18.25
C TYR A 323 11.94 5.88 -16.72
N SER A 324 12.07 4.68 -16.20
CA SER A 324 12.33 4.42 -14.77
C SER A 324 13.01 3.07 -14.59
N ALA A 325 13.98 2.97 -13.70
CA ALA A 325 14.60 1.71 -13.26
C ALA A 325 14.09 1.28 -11.86
N ASP A 326 12.97 1.83 -11.42
CA ASP A 326 12.35 1.43 -10.17
C ASP A 326 11.84 0.00 -10.25
N TYR A 327 12.42 -0.91 -9.44
CA TYR A 327 12.05 -2.32 -9.42
C TYR A 327 10.56 -2.57 -9.15
N ARG A 328 9.87 -1.62 -8.48
CA ARG A 328 8.42 -1.69 -8.21
C ARG A 328 7.57 -1.50 -9.48
N LEU A 329 8.16 -0.97 -10.55
CA LEU A 329 7.55 -0.82 -11.87
C LEU A 329 7.94 -1.94 -12.83
N SER A 330 8.79 -2.87 -12.39
CA SER A 330 9.19 -4.06 -13.16
C SER A 330 8.16 -5.16 -13.10
N SER A 331 8.37 -6.21 -13.87
CA SER A 331 7.62 -7.46 -13.79
C SER A 331 8.10 -8.30 -12.63
N PHE A 332 7.19 -8.65 -11.71
CA PHE A 332 7.52 -9.51 -10.56
C PHE A 332 6.29 -10.23 -10.01
N ASP A 333 6.56 -11.26 -9.24
CA ASP A 333 5.60 -11.86 -8.32
C ASP A 333 6.04 -11.70 -6.87
N ALA A 334 5.08 -11.81 -5.96
CA ALA A 334 5.34 -11.84 -4.53
C ALA A 334 4.41 -12.82 -3.83
N ILE A 335 4.95 -13.52 -2.84
CA ILE A 335 4.19 -14.42 -1.99
C ILE A 335 4.37 -14.01 -0.53
N SER A 336 3.27 -13.98 0.22
CA SER A 336 3.31 -13.82 1.66
C SER A 336 2.54 -14.96 2.32
N GLY A 337 3.05 -15.45 3.43
CA GLY A 337 2.36 -16.40 4.28
C GLY A 337 2.62 -16.13 5.73
N GLY A 338 1.62 -16.36 6.57
CA GLY A 338 1.75 -16.04 7.97
C GLY A 338 0.65 -16.63 8.85
N LEU A 339 0.74 -16.29 10.13
CA LEU A 339 -0.21 -16.69 11.15
C LEU A 339 -0.50 -15.49 12.05
N ARG A 340 -1.79 -15.22 12.26
CA ARG A 340 -2.29 -14.28 13.27
C ARG A 340 -2.98 -15.06 14.39
N LEU A 341 -2.63 -14.75 15.63
CA LEU A 341 -3.25 -15.27 16.83
C LEU A 341 -3.92 -14.13 17.58
N SER A 342 -5.17 -14.31 17.95
CA SER A 342 -5.93 -13.37 18.79
C SER A 342 -6.35 -14.05 20.07
N TYR A 343 -6.27 -13.33 21.18
CA TYR A 343 -6.68 -13.82 22.50
C TYR A 343 -7.58 -12.82 23.21
N ARG A 344 -8.76 -13.26 23.60
CA ARG A 344 -9.70 -12.48 24.41
C ARG A 344 -9.32 -12.59 25.89
N ILE A 345 -8.65 -11.57 26.41
CA ILE A 345 -8.20 -11.52 27.82
C ILE A 345 -9.40 -11.44 28.75
N THR A 346 -10.28 -10.45 28.50
CA THR A 346 -11.56 -10.24 29.20
C THR A 346 -12.67 -10.01 28.16
N ALA A 347 -13.89 -9.72 28.62
CA ALA A 347 -14.98 -9.31 27.73
C ALA A 347 -14.66 -8.02 26.96
N ASN A 348 -13.85 -7.13 27.56
CA ASN A 348 -13.54 -5.80 27.06
C ASN A 348 -12.14 -5.67 26.44
N PHE A 349 -11.23 -6.62 26.67
CA PHE A 349 -9.84 -6.54 26.22
C PHE A 349 -9.44 -7.75 25.38
N SER A 350 -8.81 -7.48 24.24
CA SER A 350 -8.18 -8.51 23.41
C SER A 350 -6.76 -8.11 23.01
N ALA A 351 -5.92 -9.12 22.77
CA ALA A 351 -4.57 -8.95 22.25
C ALA A 351 -4.39 -9.79 20.98
N THR A 352 -3.56 -9.31 20.08
CA THR A 352 -3.25 -9.98 18.81
C THR A 352 -1.75 -9.97 18.58
N ALA A 353 -1.22 -11.08 18.07
CA ALA A 353 0.15 -11.18 17.58
C ALA A 353 0.11 -11.86 16.21
N ALA A 354 0.90 -11.35 15.26
CA ALA A 354 1.00 -11.93 13.93
C ALA A 354 2.45 -11.93 13.44
N TYR A 355 2.76 -12.96 12.64
CA TYR A 355 3.98 -13.06 11.87
C TYR A 355 3.63 -13.33 10.41
N GLU A 356 4.33 -12.63 9.50
CA GLU A 356 4.23 -12.80 8.06
C GLU A 356 5.64 -12.83 7.46
N ARG A 357 5.90 -13.81 6.60
CA ARG A 357 7.05 -13.80 5.70
C ARG A 357 6.60 -13.35 4.32
N TYR A 358 7.26 -12.32 3.78
CA TYR A 358 7.09 -11.79 2.43
C TYR A 358 8.31 -12.10 1.58
N VAL A 359 8.10 -12.55 0.35
CA VAL A 359 9.17 -12.84 -0.63
C VAL A 359 8.75 -12.29 -1.99
N MET A 360 9.62 -11.50 -2.61
CA MET A 360 9.42 -10.90 -3.92
C MET A 360 10.46 -11.42 -4.91
N ASN A 361 10.03 -11.74 -6.14
CA ASN A 361 10.90 -12.27 -7.19
C ASN A 361 10.62 -11.57 -8.52
N GLY A 362 11.65 -11.17 -9.24
CA GLY A 362 11.53 -10.65 -10.60
C GLY A 362 11.09 -11.74 -11.57
N THR A 363 10.14 -11.41 -12.44
CA THR A 363 9.62 -12.29 -13.49
C THR A 363 9.81 -11.68 -14.87
N GLY A 364 9.44 -12.41 -15.93
CA GLY A 364 9.57 -11.93 -17.31
C GLY A 364 11.00 -12.00 -17.86
N GLY A 365 11.23 -11.35 -19.01
CA GLY A 365 12.53 -11.27 -19.66
C GLY A 365 13.48 -10.27 -19.00
N ALA A 366 14.76 -10.29 -19.38
CA ALA A 366 15.78 -9.40 -18.79
C ALA A 366 15.50 -7.89 -18.98
N ALA A 367 14.70 -7.52 -19.96
CA ALA A 367 14.29 -6.12 -20.20
C ALA A 367 13.11 -5.69 -19.30
N GLY A 368 12.27 -6.64 -18.86
CA GLY A 368 11.07 -6.37 -18.08
C GLY A 368 11.25 -6.52 -16.57
N ARG A 369 12.43 -6.91 -16.09
CA ARG A 369 12.71 -7.08 -14.65
C ARG A 369 13.94 -6.30 -14.20
N ALA A 370 13.97 -5.91 -12.94
CA ALA A 370 15.14 -5.36 -12.28
C ALA A 370 16.17 -6.49 -11.95
N PRO A 371 17.41 -6.16 -11.60
CA PRO A 371 18.36 -7.12 -11.03
C PRO A 371 17.80 -7.83 -9.79
N ASP A 372 18.11 -9.11 -9.61
CA ASP A 372 17.54 -9.92 -8.52
C ASP A 372 17.80 -9.31 -7.13
N ALA A 373 18.93 -8.67 -6.92
CA ALA A 373 19.25 -7.98 -5.66
C ALA A 373 18.35 -6.76 -5.35
N ALA A 374 17.53 -6.27 -6.30
CA ALA A 374 16.58 -5.19 -6.05
C ALA A 374 15.33 -5.67 -5.32
N TYR A 375 14.95 -6.94 -5.50
CA TYR A 375 13.73 -7.49 -4.93
C TYR A 375 13.88 -7.78 -3.43
N ALA A 376 12.84 -7.43 -2.67
CA ALA A 376 12.86 -7.55 -1.22
C ALA A 376 12.25 -8.86 -0.73
N SER A 377 12.87 -9.43 0.28
CA SER A 377 12.21 -10.37 1.18
C SER A 377 12.20 -9.77 2.58
N ALA A 378 11.13 -10.00 3.35
CA ALA A 378 10.97 -9.36 4.65
C ALA A 378 10.23 -10.24 5.65
N ASP A 379 10.57 -10.04 6.93
CA ASP A 379 9.83 -10.52 8.07
C ASP A 379 8.97 -9.39 8.64
N ILE A 380 7.70 -9.69 8.93
CA ILE A 380 6.73 -8.72 9.44
C ILE A 380 6.13 -9.25 10.74
N TRP A 381 6.33 -8.51 11.82
CA TRP A 381 5.75 -8.80 13.12
C TRP A 381 4.71 -7.74 13.44
N THR A 382 3.53 -8.15 13.88
CA THR A 382 2.47 -7.23 14.29
C THR A 382 1.94 -7.61 15.65
N PHE A 383 1.79 -6.62 16.54
CA PHE A 383 1.20 -6.77 17.86
C PHE A 383 0.08 -5.75 18.02
N GLY A 384 -1.00 -6.13 18.67
CA GLY A 384 -2.13 -5.25 18.89
C GLY A 384 -2.83 -5.51 20.22
N VAL A 385 -3.42 -4.46 20.75
CA VAL A 385 -4.34 -4.53 21.92
C VAL A 385 -5.56 -3.71 21.56
N GLN A 386 -6.74 -4.25 21.86
CA GLN A 386 -8.02 -3.57 21.67
C GLN A 386 -8.81 -3.58 22.97
N ALA A 387 -9.45 -2.46 23.26
CA ALA A 387 -10.37 -2.29 24.39
C ALA A 387 -11.71 -1.76 23.88
N THR A 388 -12.82 -2.27 24.43
CA THR A 388 -14.19 -1.85 24.14
C THR A 388 -14.93 -1.64 25.47
N PHE A 389 -15.52 -0.46 25.68
CA PHE A 389 -16.20 -0.08 26.92
C PHE A 389 -17.63 0.36 26.65
#